data_9f3229e782f0e260e22eb5e58d561e7c
#
_entry.id   9f3229e782f0e260e22eb5e58d561e7c
#
_cell.length_a   1.000
_cell.length_b   1.000
_cell.length_c   1.000
_cell.angle_alpha   90.00
_cell.angle_beta   90.00
_cell.angle_gamma   90.00
#
_symmetry.space_group_name_H-M   'P 1'
#
loop_
_entity.id
_entity.type
_entity.pdbx_description
1 polymer ?
#
loop_
_entity_poly.entity_id
_entity_poly.type
_entity_poly.pdbx_seq_one_letter_code
_entity_poly.pdbx_strand_id
1 'polypeptide(L)'
;MNLLSQNLHRCIRQHICRGKYKESVRPVLVNSWEASYFDFDGDTLYELAKEAKHAGIDMLVLDDGWFGKRDDDNSGLGDWFVNEKKLGGTLEI
;
A
#
# COMPACT_ATOMS: atom_id res chain seq x y z
N MET A 1 25.07 -7.01 -18.36
CA MET A 1 23.81 -6.87 -17.57
C MET A 1 23.77 -5.59 -16.77
N ASN A 2 24.77 -5.30 -15.94
CA ASN A 2 24.76 -4.09 -15.09
C ASN A 2 24.60 -2.78 -15.87
N LEU A 3 25.35 -2.58 -16.96
CA LEU A 3 25.26 -1.37 -17.79
C LEU A 3 23.87 -1.22 -18.44
N LEU A 4 23.30 -2.33 -18.91
CA LEU A 4 21.95 -2.34 -19.48
C LEU A 4 20.91 -1.95 -18.43
N SER A 5 20.97 -2.53 -17.25
CA SER A 5 20.07 -2.17 -16.14
C SER A 5 20.18 -0.70 -15.75
N GLN A 6 21.39 -0.17 -15.64
CA GLN A 6 21.62 1.25 -15.35
C GLN A 6 21.05 2.16 -16.44
N ASN A 7 21.19 1.81 -17.70
CA ASN A 7 20.63 2.59 -18.80
C ASN A 7 19.10 2.57 -18.80
N LEU A 8 18.49 1.42 -18.51
CA LEU A 8 17.04 1.32 -18.33
C LEU A 8 16.55 2.19 -17.15
N HIS A 9 17.22 2.12 -16.01
CA HIS A 9 16.86 2.94 -14.86
C HIS A 9 16.97 4.43 -15.15
N ARG A 10 18.02 4.87 -15.86
CA ARG A 10 18.16 6.27 -16.30
C ARG A 10 17.05 6.69 -17.25
N CYS A 11 16.72 5.83 -18.22
CA CYS A 11 15.63 6.07 -19.16
C CYS A 11 14.28 6.23 -18.42
N ILE A 12 13.96 5.33 -17.50
CA ILE A 12 12.74 5.40 -16.67
C ILE A 12 12.73 6.70 -15.88
N ARG A 13 13.81 7.03 -15.19
CA ARG A 13 13.90 8.26 -14.39
C ARG A 13 13.73 9.53 -15.23
N GLN A 14 14.39 9.59 -16.39
CA GLN A 14 14.42 10.82 -17.21
C GLN A 14 13.17 11.01 -18.06
N HIS A 15 12.57 9.93 -18.55
CA HIS A 15 11.54 9.99 -19.57
C HIS A 15 10.17 9.48 -19.16
N ILE A 16 10.12 8.57 -18.19
CA ILE A 16 8.85 7.93 -17.76
C ILE A 16 8.33 8.51 -16.45
N CYS A 17 9.18 8.62 -15.42
CA CYS A 17 8.79 9.20 -14.15
C CYS A 17 8.42 10.67 -14.29
N ARG A 18 7.27 11.05 -13.72
CA ARG A 18 6.72 12.40 -13.79
C ARG A 18 6.21 12.86 -12.44
N GLY A 19 5.90 14.17 -12.32
CA GLY A 19 5.32 14.76 -11.14
C GLY A 19 6.31 15.14 -10.05
N LYS A 20 5.79 15.72 -8.99
CA LYS A 20 6.58 16.33 -7.90
C LYS A 20 7.45 15.32 -7.13
N TYR A 21 7.13 14.05 -7.17
CA TYR A 21 7.89 13.01 -6.46
C TYR A 21 8.98 12.34 -7.30
N LYS A 22 9.20 12.80 -8.54
CA LYS A 22 10.18 12.21 -9.47
C LYS A 22 11.57 12.08 -8.86
N GLU A 23 12.03 13.13 -8.19
CA GLU A 23 13.38 13.20 -7.58
C GLU A 23 13.36 12.96 -6.05
N SER A 24 12.22 12.64 -5.49
CA SER A 24 12.11 12.37 -4.06
C SER A 24 12.60 10.97 -3.70
N VAL A 25 13.21 10.85 -2.51
CA VAL A 25 13.48 9.54 -1.91
C VAL A 25 12.15 8.84 -1.68
N ARG A 26 12.08 7.56 -2.06
CA ARG A 26 10.89 6.76 -1.83
C ARG A 26 10.79 6.37 -0.36
N PRO A 27 9.59 6.43 0.24
CA PRO A 27 9.41 5.92 1.59
C PRO A 27 9.64 4.42 1.65
N VAL A 28 10.12 3.96 2.79
CA VAL A 28 10.11 2.51 3.10
C VAL A 28 8.68 2.14 3.46
N LEU A 29 8.10 1.19 2.76
CA LEU A 29 6.72 0.81 2.97
C LEU A 29 6.56 -0.65 3.41
N VAL A 30 5.49 -0.93 4.12
CA VAL A 30 4.94 -2.27 4.34
C VAL A 30 3.56 -2.34 3.69
N ASN A 31 3.30 -3.46 3.03
CA ASN A 31 2.00 -3.76 2.42
C ASN A 31 1.26 -4.76 3.31
N SER A 32 -0.04 -4.58 3.51
CA SER A 32 -0.84 -5.41 4.41
C SER A 32 -1.12 -6.82 3.88
N TRP A 33 -0.98 -7.07 2.57
CA TRP A 33 -1.47 -8.29 1.93
C TRP A 33 -0.86 -9.57 2.50
N GLU A 34 0.46 -9.71 2.44
CA GLU A 34 1.13 -10.93 2.93
C GLU A 34 1.07 -11.07 4.47
N ALA A 35 0.75 -10.00 5.18
CA ALA A 35 0.61 -10.03 6.64
C ALA A 35 -0.74 -10.63 7.07
N SER A 36 -1.82 -10.38 6.35
CA SER A 36 -3.17 -10.71 6.83
C SER A 36 -4.16 -11.15 5.74
N TYR A 37 -3.81 -11.01 4.45
CA TYR A 37 -4.73 -11.23 3.33
C TYR A 37 -6.06 -10.50 3.55
N PHE A 38 -7.20 -11.17 3.50
CA PHE A 38 -8.52 -10.59 3.78
C PHE A 38 -8.89 -10.56 5.27
N ASP A 39 -8.13 -11.25 6.13
CA ASP A 39 -8.39 -11.38 7.56
C ASP A 39 -7.76 -10.26 8.37
N PHE A 40 -8.36 -9.09 8.33
CA PHE A 40 -7.95 -7.91 9.09
C PHE A 40 -9.15 -7.03 9.43
N ASP A 41 -8.96 -6.21 10.43
CA ASP A 41 -9.84 -5.11 10.83
C ASP A 41 -9.01 -3.85 11.12
N GLY A 42 -9.67 -2.78 11.56
CA GLY A 42 -8.99 -1.52 11.86
C GLY A 42 -7.96 -1.66 12.99
N ASP A 43 -8.25 -2.44 14.01
CA ASP A 43 -7.35 -2.65 15.16
C ASP A 43 -6.08 -3.41 14.74
N THR A 44 -6.24 -4.46 13.93
CA THR A 44 -5.13 -5.24 13.36
C THR A 44 -4.21 -4.35 12.52
N LEU A 45 -4.80 -3.50 11.67
CA LEU A 45 -4.02 -2.57 10.84
C LEU A 45 -3.31 -1.50 11.68
N TYR A 46 -3.95 -1.02 12.75
CA TYR A 46 -3.33 -0.06 13.66
C TYR A 46 -2.11 -0.65 14.37
N GLU A 47 -2.21 -1.87 14.87
CA GLU A 47 -1.06 -2.55 15.49
C GLU A 47 0.05 -2.82 14.47
N LEU A 48 -0.28 -3.24 13.25
CA LEU A 48 0.70 -3.39 12.17
C LEU A 48 1.42 -2.07 11.86
N ALA A 49 0.68 -0.97 11.78
CA ALA A 49 1.24 0.36 11.54
C ALA A 49 2.18 0.80 12.68
N LYS A 50 1.82 0.51 13.91
CA LYS A 50 2.59 0.83 15.09
C LYS A 50 3.92 0.06 15.14
N GLU A 51 3.89 -1.24 14.86
CA GLU A 51 5.10 -2.07 14.77
C GLU A 51 5.99 -1.65 13.59
N ALA A 52 5.38 -1.35 12.45
CA ALA A 52 6.08 -0.84 11.28
C ALA A 52 6.80 0.49 11.59
N LYS A 53 6.13 1.41 12.26
CA LYS A 53 6.73 2.68 12.71
C LYS A 53 7.90 2.45 13.66
N HIS A 54 7.77 1.52 14.61
CA HIS A 54 8.83 1.17 15.52
C HIS A 54 10.06 0.59 14.80
N ALA A 55 9.84 -0.16 13.73
CA ALA A 55 10.89 -0.69 12.87
C ALA A 55 11.50 0.35 11.89
N GLY A 56 11.02 1.59 11.88
CA GLY A 56 11.50 2.65 10.99
C GLY A 56 10.88 2.66 9.60
N ILE A 57 9.72 2.05 9.44
CA ILE A 57 8.95 2.06 8.18
C ILE A 57 8.09 3.33 8.13
N ASP A 58 8.06 4.00 6.99
CA ASP A 58 7.44 5.32 6.82
C ASP A 58 5.99 5.26 6.32
N MET A 59 5.60 4.15 5.70
CA MET A 59 4.32 4.05 5.02
C MET A 59 3.70 2.66 5.18
N LEU A 60 2.43 2.61 5.56
CA LEU A 60 1.59 1.41 5.44
C LEU A 60 0.74 1.51 4.18
N VAL A 61 0.81 0.51 3.34
CA VAL A 61 -0.04 0.40 2.15
C VAL A 61 -1.12 -0.63 2.43
N LEU A 62 -2.35 -0.17 2.42
CA LEU A 62 -3.53 -1.02 2.55
C LEU A 62 -3.87 -1.61 1.19
N ASP A 63 -3.71 -2.92 1.07
CA ASP A 63 -3.94 -3.68 -0.15
C ASP A 63 -5.41 -4.13 -0.25
N ASP A 64 -5.70 -5.24 -0.88
CA ASP A 64 -7.05 -5.74 -1.12
C ASP A 64 -7.87 -5.95 0.17
N GLY A 65 -9.19 -5.90 0.05
CA GLY A 65 -10.13 -6.22 1.13
C GLY A 65 -10.57 -5.05 2.01
N TRP A 66 -10.09 -3.82 1.79
CA TRP A 66 -10.51 -2.64 2.56
C TRP A 66 -11.82 -2.00 2.07
N PHE A 67 -12.23 -2.33 0.86
CA PHE A 67 -13.34 -1.69 0.14
C PHE A 67 -14.54 -2.61 -0.05
N GLY A 68 -15.70 -2.03 -0.17
CA GLY A 68 -16.96 -2.72 -0.46
C GLY A 68 -17.26 -3.85 0.52
N LYS A 69 -17.72 -4.96 -0.02
CA LYS A 69 -17.92 -6.25 0.68
C LYS A 69 -17.01 -7.30 0.07
N ARG A 70 -15.72 -7.06 0.16
CA ARG A 70 -14.70 -7.89 -0.45
C ARG A 70 -13.89 -8.63 0.61
N ASP A 71 -14.30 -9.85 0.89
CA ASP A 71 -13.65 -10.77 1.83
C ASP A 71 -13.07 -12.00 1.11
N ASP A 72 -13.15 -12.01 -0.22
CA ASP A 72 -12.58 -13.02 -1.12
C ASP A 72 -12.37 -12.45 -2.52
N ASP A 73 -11.79 -13.22 -3.43
CA ASP A 73 -11.46 -12.80 -4.79
C ASP A 73 -12.65 -12.74 -5.76
N ASN A 74 -13.84 -13.19 -5.35
CA ASN A 74 -14.95 -13.44 -6.26
C ASN A 74 -15.85 -12.25 -6.53
N SER A 75 -15.74 -11.18 -5.71
CA SER A 75 -16.64 -10.04 -5.79
C SER A 75 -16.02 -8.73 -5.33
N GLY A 76 -16.71 -7.62 -5.57
CA GLY A 76 -16.40 -6.31 -5.00
C GLY A 76 -15.37 -5.48 -5.79
N LEU A 77 -14.75 -6.01 -6.83
CA LEU A 77 -13.88 -5.21 -7.70
C LEU A 77 -14.65 -4.08 -8.36
N GLY A 78 -14.19 -2.83 -8.18
CA GLY A 78 -14.89 -1.63 -8.66
C GLY A 78 -15.72 -0.93 -7.59
N ASP A 79 -15.96 -1.56 -6.45
CA ASP A 79 -16.70 -0.97 -5.33
C ASP A 79 -15.76 -0.18 -4.40
N TRP A 80 -15.14 0.87 -4.94
CA TRP A 80 -14.10 1.66 -4.30
C TRP A 80 -14.64 2.59 -3.21
N PHE A 81 -15.38 2.05 -2.26
CA PHE A 81 -15.81 2.74 -1.05
C PHE A 81 -15.34 1.96 0.19
N VAL A 82 -14.99 2.70 1.23
CA VAL A 82 -14.42 2.13 2.46
C VAL A 82 -15.43 1.20 3.13
N ASN A 83 -14.99 0.03 3.53
CA ASN A 83 -15.76 -0.87 4.39
C ASN A 83 -15.62 -0.40 5.86
N GLU A 84 -16.41 0.60 6.22
CA GLU A 84 -16.36 1.22 7.56
C GLU A 84 -16.66 0.21 8.68
N LYS A 85 -17.49 -0.78 8.41
CA LYS A 85 -17.80 -1.83 9.38
C LYS A 85 -16.56 -2.67 9.71
N LYS A 86 -15.79 -3.04 8.68
CA LYS A 86 -14.56 -3.84 8.81
C LYS A 86 -13.45 -3.03 9.47
N LEU A 87 -13.30 -1.78 9.08
CA LEU A 87 -12.23 -0.91 9.57
C LEU A 87 -12.55 -0.18 10.88
N GLY A 88 -13.78 -0.27 11.35
CA GLY A 88 -14.20 0.43 12.57
C GLY A 88 -14.39 1.93 12.41
N GLY A 89 -14.46 2.43 11.17
CA GLY A 89 -14.61 3.83 10.84
C GLY A 89 -14.14 4.17 9.43
N THR A 90 -13.95 5.45 9.16
CA THR A 90 -13.38 5.96 7.93
C THR A 90 -11.85 5.83 7.92
N LEU A 91 -11.21 6.03 6.76
CA LEU A 91 -9.73 6.08 6.64
C LEU A 91 -9.14 7.45 7.08
N GLU A 92 -9.95 8.32 7.61
CA GLU A 92 -9.50 9.58 8.22
C GLU A 92 -8.97 9.28 9.63
N ILE A 93 -7.67 9.25 9.72
CA ILE A 93 -6.93 9.08 10.98
C ILE A 93 -6.23 10.39 11.31
#